data_dc2649aa064395623da901b1ae31bb84
#
_entry.id   dc2649aa064395623da901b1ae31bb84
#
_cell.length_a   1.000
_cell.length_b   1.000
_cell.length_c   1.000
_cell.angle_alpha   90.00
_cell.angle_beta   90.00
_cell.angle_gamma   90.00
#
_symmetry.space_group_name_H-M   'P 1'
#
loop_
_entity.id
_entity.type
_entity.pdbx_description
1 polymer ?
#
loop_
_entity_poly.entity_id
_entity_poly.type
_entity_poly.pdbx_seq_one_letter_code
_entity_poly.pdbx_strand_id
1 'polypeptide(L)'
;MGLPEFTEKIEYVFLCLILIFLETKSRKDQFILSGLIDYIQNLQVDIDMNDIVIDFNLYAQRKSMVKVLKFIRELGFIKLYDGDENKFSENVQSDVLYEVTGVSKYFVRNFTSNISDCKLYTDIYEKERLGLEQDKGIERRQRVYRRLFTENVVYNESSEDLDYLYIKNYKK
;
A
#
# COMPACT_ATOMS: atom_id res chain seq x y z
N MET A 1 -0.08 -6.11 15.91
CA MET A 1 -0.56 -6.91 14.78
C MET A 1 0.28 -6.53 13.59
N GLY A 2 0.95 -7.44 12.93
CA GLY A 2 1.87 -7.17 11.82
C GLY A 2 1.77 -8.28 10.78
N LEU A 3 2.43 -8.10 9.64
CA LEU A 3 2.54 -9.15 8.63
C LEU A 3 3.43 -10.26 9.19
N PRO A 4 3.01 -11.54 9.16
CA PRO A 4 3.79 -12.64 9.73
C PRO A 4 5.14 -12.84 9.04
N GLU A 5 5.26 -12.41 7.79
CA GLU A 5 6.48 -12.47 7.00
C GLU A 5 7.53 -11.45 7.46
N PHE A 6 7.11 -10.33 8.08
CA PHE A 6 8.00 -9.22 8.43
C PHE A 6 8.33 -9.23 9.92
N THR A 7 9.63 -9.27 10.21
CA THR A 7 10.16 -9.29 11.58
C THR A 7 10.81 -7.98 12.00
N GLU A 8 11.27 -7.18 11.03
CA GLU A 8 12.01 -5.95 11.27
C GLU A 8 11.24 -4.71 10.80
N LYS A 9 11.40 -3.60 11.51
CA LYS A 9 10.77 -2.32 11.16
C LYS A 9 11.16 -1.84 9.76
N ILE A 10 12.41 -2.05 9.36
CA ILE A 10 12.93 -1.62 8.07
C ILE A 10 12.18 -2.29 6.89
N GLU A 11 11.67 -3.51 7.07
CA GLU A 11 10.90 -4.23 6.06
C GLU A 11 9.58 -3.51 5.76
N TYR A 12 8.90 -3.00 6.78
CA TYR A 12 7.69 -2.19 6.60
C TYR A 12 7.99 -0.85 5.92
N VAL A 13 9.12 -0.22 6.27
CA VAL A 13 9.56 1.01 5.60
C VAL A 13 9.82 0.77 4.12
N PHE A 14 10.54 -0.29 3.77
CA PHE A 14 10.76 -0.65 2.37
C PHE A 14 9.46 -0.95 1.64
N LEU A 15 8.51 -1.66 2.28
CA LEU A 15 7.20 -1.89 1.69
C LEU A 15 6.49 -0.57 1.35
N CYS A 16 6.44 0.37 2.28
CA CYS A 16 5.82 1.67 2.06
C CYS A 16 6.50 2.46 0.93
N LEU A 17 7.83 2.52 0.92
CA LEU A 17 8.60 3.23 -0.09
C LEU A 17 8.43 2.63 -1.49
N ILE A 18 8.40 1.30 -1.59
CA ILE A 18 8.13 0.60 -2.85
C ILE A 18 6.70 0.88 -3.32
N LEU A 19 5.70 0.87 -2.43
CA LEU A 19 4.33 1.19 -2.81
C LEU A 19 4.20 2.62 -3.34
N ILE A 20 4.88 3.60 -2.71
CA ILE A 20 4.95 4.98 -3.21
C ILE A 20 5.58 5.03 -4.60
N PHE A 21 6.68 4.31 -4.81
CA PHE A 21 7.32 4.21 -6.13
C PHE A 21 6.37 3.61 -7.18
N LEU A 22 5.70 2.52 -6.85
CA LEU A 22 4.76 1.85 -7.77
C LEU A 22 3.55 2.71 -8.12
N GLU A 23 3.16 3.64 -7.23
CA GLU A 23 2.07 4.60 -7.51
C GLU A 23 2.45 5.56 -8.65
N THR A 24 3.72 5.89 -8.81
CA THR A 24 4.22 6.71 -9.92
C THR A 24 4.24 5.97 -11.27
N LYS A 25 4.09 4.64 -11.27
CA LYS A 25 4.21 3.78 -12.44
C LYS A 25 2.86 3.40 -13.02
N SER A 26 2.85 3.15 -14.31
CA SER A 26 1.70 2.61 -15.04
C SER A 26 1.79 1.08 -15.17
N ARG A 27 0.66 0.45 -15.47
CA ARG A 27 0.62 -0.98 -15.77
C ARG A 27 1.53 -1.29 -16.98
N LYS A 28 2.36 -2.34 -16.86
CA LYS A 28 3.38 -2.77 -17.82
C LYS A 28 4.63 -1.87 -17.91
N ASP A 29 4.73 -0.83 -17.08
CA ASP A 29 6.00 -0.12 -16.97
C ASP A 29 7.06 -1.07 -16.43
N GLN A 30 8.25 -0.96 -16.97
CA GLN A 30 9.42 -1.71 -16.50
C GLN A 30 10.32 -0.79 -15.69
N PHE A 31 10.99 -1.35 -14.71
CA PHE A 31 12.00 -0.65 -13.93
C PHE A 31 13.09 -1.61 -13.50
N ILE A 32 14.28 -1.07 -13.34
CA ILE A 32 15.44 -1.80 -12.80
C ILE A 32 15.58 -1.52 -11.30
N LEU A 33 16.14 -2.49 -10.58
CA LEU A 33 16.28 -2.41 -9.13
C LEU A 33 17.14 -1.21 -8.71
N SER A 34 18.22 -0.92 -9.44
CA SER A 34 19.04 0.27 -9.19
C SER A 34 18.24 1.57 -9.26
N GLY A 35 17.32 1.73 -10.20
CA GLY A 35 16.46 2.89 -10.31
C GLY A 35 15.47 3.02 -9.13
N LEU A 36 14.99 1.90 -8.58
CA LEU A 36 14.20 1.90 -7.34
C LEU A 36 15.03 2.34 -6.13
N ILE A 37 16.27 1.87 -6.04
CA ILE A 37 17.21 2.24 -4.96
C ILE A 37 17.50 3.73 -5.00
N ASP A 38 17.83 4.26 -6.18
CA ASP A 38 18.08 5.70 -6.36
C ASP A 38 16.86 6.53 -5.96
N TYR A 39 15.66 6.09 -6.32
CA TYR A 39 14.42 6.74 -5.90
C TYR A 39 14.26 6.76 -4.38
N ILE A 40 14.51 5.64 -3.70
CA ILE A 40 14.41 5.52 -2.24
C ILE A 40 15.44 6.43 -1.56
N GLN A 41 16.68 6.47 -2.06
CA GLN A 41 17.75 7.32 -1.50
C GLN A 41 17.41 8.81 -1.65
N ASN A 42 16.86 9.21 -2.80
CA ASN A 42 16.43 10.59 -3.01
C ASN A 42 15.26 10.97 -2.07
N LEU A 43 14.27 10.09 -1.90
CA LEU A 43 13.17 10.31 -0.95
C LEU A 43 13.66 10.44 0.50
N GLN A 44 14.69 9.70 0.89
CA GLN A 44 15.26 9.79 2.24
C GLN A 44 15.85 11.16 2.53
N VAL A 45 16.42 11.84 1.54
CA VAL A 45 16.93 13.21 1.67
C VAL A 45 15.81 14.20 1.90
N ASP A 46 14.66 13.99 1.25
CA ASP A 46 13.51 14.89 1.33
C ASP A 46 12.64 14.68 2.58
N ILE A 47 12.64 13.45 3.11
CA ILE A 47 11.86 13.09 4.30
C ILE A 47 12.83 12.92 5.47
N ASP A 48 12.71 13.80 6.47
CA ASP A 48 13.46 13.68 7.72
C ASP A 48 13.00 12.44 8.50
N MET A 49 13.54 11.29 8.13
CA MET A 49 13.30 10.01 8.82
C MET A 49 14.18 9.91 10.05
N ASN A 50 13.90 10.71 11.08
CA ASN A 50 14.74 10.93 12.27
C ASN A 50 15.26 9.66 12.97
N ASP A 51 14.67 8.49 12.73
CA ASP A 51 15.00 7.24 13.44
C ASP A 51 15.46 6.09 12.53
N ILE A 52 15.40 6.21 11.21
CA ILE A 52 15.68 5.09 10.30
C ILE A 52 16.63 5.56 9.19
N VAL A 53 17.88 5.11 9.27
CA VAL A 53 18.86 5.33 8.22
C VAL A 53 18.84 4.16 7.24
N ILE A 54 18.56 4.45 5.98
CA ILE A 54 18.62 3.46 4.89
C ILE A 54 20.03 3.51 4.28
N ASP A 55 20.76 2.40 4.39
CA ASP A 55 22.09 2.23 3.82
C ASP A 55 22.19 0.88 3.10
N PHE A 56 22.13 0.92 1.78
CA PHE A 56 22.24 -0.29 0.96
C PHE A 56 23.67 -0.87 0.89
N ASN A 57 24.68 -0.24 1.51
CA ASN A 57 25.98 -0.87 1.72
C ASN A 57 25.89 -1.98 2.77
N LEU A 58 24.92 -1.92 3.68
CA LEU A 58 24.67 -2.93 4.70
C LEU A 58 23.98 -4.17 4.11
N TYR A 59 24.64 -5.32 4.23
CA TYR A 59 24.10 -6.61 3.77
C TYR A 59 22.71 -6.91 4.36
N ALA A 60 22.51 -6.63 5.64
CA ALA A 60 21.24 -6.88 6.33
C ALA A 60 20.08 -6.11 5.65
N GLN A 61 20.30 -4.84 5.30
CA GLN A 61 19.27 -4.03 4.65
C GLN A 61 18.99 -4.49 3.21
N ARG A 62 20.01 -4.89 2.45
CA ARG A 62 19.80 -5.50 1.13
C ARG A 62 18.98 -6.79 1.21
N LYS A 63 19.26 -7.63 2.22
CA LYS A 63 18.49 -8.85 2.46
C LYS A 63 17.04 -8.55 2.80
N SER A 64 16.79 -7.56 3.65
CA SER A 64 15.43 -7.10 3.96
C SER A 64 14.72 -6.55 2.73
N MET A 65 15.42 -5.79 1.88
CA MET A 65 14.88 -5.30 0.61
C MET A 65 14.47 -6.45 -0.33
N VAL A 66 15.33 -7.44 -0.51
CA VAL A 66 15.03 -8.63 -1.33
C VAL A 66 13.82 -9.39 -0.77
N LYS A 67 13.71 -9.51 0.54
CA LYS A 67 12.56 -10.14 1.20
C LYS A 67 11.25 -9.42 0.88
N VAL A 68 11.25 -8.09 0.95
CA VAL A 68 10.08 -7.27 0.61
C VAL A 68 9.75 -7.36 -0.88
N LEU A 69 10.75 -7.34 -1.78
CA LEU A 69 10.54 -7.52 -3.22
C LEU A 69 9.89 -8.87 -3.54
N LYS A 70 10.34 -9.95 -2.90
CA LYS A 70 9.71 -11.27 -3.05
C LYS A 70 8.26 -11.26 -2.58
N PHE A 71 7.99 -10.65 -1.43
CA PHE A 71 6.65 -10.52 -0.89
C PHE A 71 5.69 -9.77 -1.83
N ILE A 72 6.08 -8.60 -2.36
CA ILE A 72 5.23 -7.85 -3.30
C ILE A 72 5.06 -8.55 -4.65
N ARG A 73 6.04 -9.36 -5.05
CA ARG A 73 5.92 -10.22 -6.23
C ARG A 73 4.91 -11.35 -5.99
N GLU A 74 4.92 -11.99 -4.82
CA GLU A 74 3.93 -13.01 -4.43
C GLU A 74 2.52 -12.42 -4.37
N LEU A 75 2.36 -11.17 -3.92
CA LEU A 75 1.10 -10.42 -4.01
C LEU A 75 0.71 -10.04 -5.45
N GLY A 76 1.58 -10.29 -6.42
CA GLY A 76 1.33 -9.99 -7.83
C GLY A 76 1.42 -8.51 -8.20
N PHE A 77 2.07 -7.65 -7.39
CA PHE A 77 2.23 -6.23 -7.71
C PHE A 77 3.27 -5.98 -8.80
N ILE A 78 4.30 -6.80 -8.81
CA ILE A 78 5.38 -6.81 -9.81
C ILE A 78 5.61 -8.22 -10.33
N LYS A 79 6.24 -8.31 -11.49
CA LYS A 79 6.77 -9.55 -12.06
C LYS A 79 8.26 -9.41 -12.25
N LEU A 80 9.01 -10.45 -11.94
CA LEU A 80 10.40 -10.55 -12.32
C LEU A 80 10.48 -10.82 -13.82
N TYR A 81 11.15 -9.96 -14.55
CA TYR A 81 11.32 -10.08 -16.00
C TYR A 81 12.69 -10.67 -16.34
N ASP A 82 13.75 -10.17 -15.71
CA ASP A 82 15.12 -10.67 -15.87
C ASP A 82 15.95 -10.42 -14.61
N GLY A 83 16.99 -11.23 -14.42
CA GLY A 83 17.92 -11.13 -13.32
C GLY A 83 17.58 -12.04 -12.14
N ASP A 84 18.39 -11.94 -11.08
CA ASP A 84 18.25 -12.73 -9.84
C ASP A 84 18.31 -11.80 -8.62
N GLU A 85 17.18 -11.70 -7.92
CA GLU A 85 17.04 -10.88 -6.72
C GLU A 85 18.04 -11.24 -5.62
N ASN A 86 18.44 -12.52 -5.53
CA ASN A 86 19.35 -12.96 -4.48
C ASN A 86 20.77 -12.40 -4.69
N LYS A 87 21.19 -12.22 -5.93
CA LYS A 87 22.50 -11.63 -6.26
C LYS A 87 22.63 -10.19 -5.75
N PHE A 88 21.55 -9.43 -5.72
CA PHE A 88 21.56 -8.09 -5.15
C PHE A 88 21.88 -8.09 -3.66
N SER A 89 21.45 -9.09 -2.89
CA SER A 89 21.81 -9.18 -1.48
C SER A 89 23.32 -9.33 -1.26
N GLU A 90 24.02 -9.97 -2.20
CA GLU A 90 25.46 -10.19 -2.17
C GLU A 90 26.25 -9.03 -2.80
N ASN A 91 25.75 -8.50 -3.92
CA ASN A 91 26.39 -7.44 -4.67
C ASN A 91 25.38 -6.33 -5.06
N VAL A 92 25.60 -5.12 -4.55
CA VAL A 92 24.79 -3.92 -4.85
C VAL A 92 24.68 -3.60 -6.35
N GLN A 93 25.71 -3.96 -7.11
CA GLN A 93 25.76 -3.68 -8.55
C GLN A 93 24.96 -4.69 -9.40
N SER A 94 24.41 -5.74 -8.77
CA SER A 94 23.57 -6.69 -9.49
C SER A 94 22.22 -6.06 -9.78
N ASP A 95 21.87 -5.94 -11.04
CA ASP A 95 20.60 -5.35 -11.45
C ASP A 95 19.56 -6.41 -11.76
N VAL A 96 18.31 -6.06 -11.54
CA VAL A 96 17.16 -6.92 -11.73
C VAL A 96 16.07 -6.10 -12.43
N LEU A 97 15.46 -6.67 -13.47
CA LEU A 97 14.40 -6.03 -14.22
C LEU A 97 13.02 -6.53 -13.77
N TYR A 98 12.15 -5.61 -13.44
CA TYR A 98 10.76 -5.87 -13.05
C TYR A 98 9.77 -5.23 -13.99
N GLU A 99 8.58 -5.80 -14.06
CA GLU A 99 7.40 -5.23 -14.72
C GLU A 99 6.27 -4.99 -13.71
N VAL A 100 5.64 -3.81 -13.77
CA VAL A 100 4.50 -3.44 -12.91
C VAL A 100 3.21 -4.05 -13.44
N THR A 101 2.46 -4.75 -12.60
CA THR A 101 1.18 -5.36 -13.00
C THR A 101 0.00 -4.39 -12.91
N GLY A 102 0.13 -3.34 -12.10
CA GLY A 102 -0.95 -2.41 -11.77
C GLY A 102 -1.87 -2.88 -10.64
N VAL A 103 -1.65 -4.07 -10.06
CA VAL A 103 -2.43 -4.58 -8.91
C VAL A 103 -2.19 -3.73 -7.67
N SER A 104 -0.99 -3.17 -7.49
CA SER A 104 -0.64 -2.29 -6.39
C SER A 104 -1.60 -1.11 -6.24
N LYS A 105 -2.14 -0.57 -7.34
CA LYS A 105 -3.10 0.55 -7.34
C LYS A 105 -4.43 0.25 -6.64
N TYR A 106 -4.79 -1.02 -6.56
CA TYR A 106 -5.98 -1.45 -5.79
C TYR A 106 -5.68 -1.65 -4.31
N PHE A 107 -4.41 -1.80 -3.96
CA PHE A 107 -3.98 -2.01 -2.59
C PHE A 107 -3.72 -0.68 -1.87
N VAL A 108 -3.14 0.29 -2.57
CA VAL A 108 -2.89 1.62 -2.02
C VAL A 108 -4.20 2.39 -1.93
N ARG A 109 -4.62 2.72 -0.72
CA ARG A 109 -5.80 3.52 -0.49
C ARG A 109 -5.50 4.99 -0.77
N ASN A 110 -6.30 5.60 -1.64
CA ASN A 110 -6.29 7.06 -1.79
C ASN A 110 -6.99 7.69 -0.58
N PHE A 111 -6.27 8.48 0.18
CA PHE A 111 -6.84 9.26 1.28
C PHE A 111 -7.56 10.49 0.72
N THR A 112 -8.73 10.80 1.28
CA THR A 112 -9.52 11.96 0.87
C THR A 112 -9.00 13.27 1.45
N SER A 113 -8.21 13.19 2.52
CA SER A 113 -7.65 14.33 3.24
C SER A 113 -6.12 14.30 3.26
N ASN A 114 -5.50 15.47 3.41
CA ASN A 114 -4.06 15.57 3.57
C ASN A 114 -3.65 14.96 4.91
N ILE A 115 -2.82 13.91 4.85
CA ILE A 115 -2.34 13.16 6.01
C ILE A 115 -1.01 13.69 6.54
N SER A 116 -0.36 14.64 5.87
CA SER A 116 0.96 15.16 6.24
C SER A 116 1.00 15.78 7.65
N ASP A 117 -0.15 16.28 8.12
CA ASP A 117 -0.26 16.89 9.45
C ASP A 117 -0.65 15.92 10.57
N CYS A 118 -0.84 14.63 10.23
CA CYS A 118 -1.22 13.61 11.19
C CYS A 118 0.01 13.09 11.92
N LYS A 119 -0.02 13.09 13.25
CA LYS A 119 1.08 12.57 14.09
C LYS A 119 0.85 11.12 14.51
N LEU A 120 -0.39 10.71 14.62
CA LEU A 120 -0.80 9.36 15.01
C LEU A 120 -1.70 8.75 13.95
N TYR A 121 -1.70 7.42 13.86
CA TYR A 121 -2.60 6.71 12.94
C TYR A 121 -4.09 6.95 13.27
N THR A 122 -4.42 7.25 14.52
CA THR A 122 -5.77 7.62 14.96
C THR A 122 -6.25 8.92 14.33
N ASP A 123 -5.34 9.89 14.14
CA ASP A 123 -5.67 11.18 13.52
C ASP A 123 -6.05 10.98 12.05
N ILE A 124 -5.39 10.04 11.35
CA ILE A 124 -5.73 9.66 9.98
C ILE A 124 -7.12 9.05 9.93
N TYR A 125 -7.43 8.17 10.86
CA TYR A 125 -8.74 7.53 10.95
C TYR A 125 -9.87 8.53 11.18
N GLU A 126 -9.66 9.51 12.07
CA GLU A 126 -10.65 10.55 12.36
C GLU A 126 -10.84 11.50 11.19
N LYS A 127 -9.75 11.94 10.54
CA LYS A 127 -9.83 12.79 9.34
C LYS A 127 -10.58 12.10 8.19
N GLU A 128 -10.30 10.81 7.96
CA GLU A 128 -11.01 10.03 6.95
C GLU A 128 -12.49 9.87 7.30
N ARG A 129 -12.82 9.63 8.56
CA ARG A 129 -14.22 9.54 9.02
C ARG A 129 -14.97 10.86 8.82
N LEU A 130 -14.37 11.99 9.19
CA LEU A 130 -14.94 13.31 9.00
C LEU A 130 -15.13 13.66 7.50
N GLY A 131 -14.16 13.25 6.65
CA GLY A 131 -14.28 13.41 5.20
C GLY A 131 -15.43 12.59 4.61
N LEU A 132 -15.66 11.38 5.11
CA LEU A 132 -16.77 10.50 4.70
C LEU A 132 -18.13 11.02 5.22
N GLU A 133 -18.18 11.57 6.43
CA GLU A 133 -19.40 12.16 7.00
C GLU A 133 -19.91 13.37 6.20
N GLN A 134 -19.04 14.10 5.51
CA GLN A 134 -19.42 15.18 4.60
C GLN A 134 -20.11 14.66 3.33
N ASP A 135 -19.77 13.44 2.88
CA ASP A 135 -20.45 12.76 1.77
C ASP A 135 -21.31 11.60 2.28
N LYS A 136 -22.51 11.94 2.77
CA LYS A 136 -23.48 10.98 3.29
C LYS A 136 -23.82 9.83 2.32
N GLY A 137 -23.65 10.06 1.02
CA GLY A 137 -23.88 9.05 -0.01
C GLY A 137 -22.80 7.97 -0.04
N ILE A 138 -21.53 8.36 0.09
CA ILE A 138 -20.39 7.43 0.11
C ILE A 138 -20.39 6.62 1.40
N GLU A 139 -20.61 7.27 2.55
CA GLU A 139 -20.66 6.57 3.85
C GLU A 139 -21.75 5.51 3.88
N ARG A 140 -22.96 5.86 3.44
CA ARG A 140 -24.09 4.93 3.32
C ARG A 140 -23.76 3.76 2.42
N ARG A 141 -23.19 4.03 1.24
CA ARG A 141 -22.76 2.99 0.31
C ARG A 141 -21.78 2.04 0.96
N GLN A 142 -20.74 2.53 1.62
CA GLN A 142 -19.73 1.71 2.29
C GLN A 142 -20.34 0.87 3.41
N ARG A 143 -21.24 1.43 4.21
CA ARG A 143 -21.95 0.73 5.28
C ARG A 143 -22.80 -0.41 4.74
N VAL A 144 -23.59 -0.14 3.68
CA VAL A 144 -24.43 -1.15 3.04
C VAL A 144 -23.58 -2.27 2.42
N TYR A 145 -22.54 -1.93 1.64
CA TYR A 145 -21.68 -2.95 1.05
C TYR A 145 -20.94 -3.76 2.10
N ARG A 146 -20.43 -3.13 3.15
CA ARG A 146 -19.78 -3.87 4.25
C ARG A 146 -20.72 -4.91 4.84
N ARG A 147 -21.97 -4.56 5.10
CA ARG A 147 -22.98 -5.51 5.62
C ARG A 147 -23.25 -6.63 4.63
N LEU A 148 -23.45 -6.32 3.36
CA LEU A 148 -23.65 -7.33 2.30
C LEU A 148 -22.50 -8.33 2.17
N PHE A 149 -21.27 -7.92 2.47
CA PHE A 149 -20.09 -8.80 2.43
C PHE A 149 -19.85 -9.58 3.72
N THR A 150 -20.30 -9.06 4.86
CA THR A 150 -20.06 -9.68 6.18
C THR A 150 -21.23 -10.47 6.72
N GLU A 151 -22.44 -10.18 6.26
CA GLU A 151 -23.68 -10.83 6.71
C GLU A 151 -24.26 -11.67 5.59
N ASN A 152 -24.63 -12.92 5.88
CA ASN A 152 -25.27 -13.80 4.89
C ASN A 152 -26.63 -13.28 4.43
N VAL A 153 -27.33 -12.56 5.31
CA VAL A 153 -28.64 -11.94 5.07
C VAL A 153 -28.70 -10.60 5.78
N VAL A 154 -29.11 -9.56 5.07
CA VAL A 154 -29.32 -8.23 5.67
C VAL A 154 -30.82 -8.03 5.91
N TYR A 155 -31.23 -8.05 7.17
CA TYR A 155 -32.63 -7.84 7.56
C TYR A 155 -32.96 -6.35 7.60
N ASN A 156 -34.21 -6.03 7.21
CA ASN A 156 -34.72 -4.66 7.25
C ASN A 156 -34.75 -4.07 8.66
N GLU A 157 -35.14 -4.90 9.63
CA GLU A 157 -35.25 -4.50 11.04
C GLU A 157 -33.92 -4.06 11.68
N SER A 158 -32.80 -4.53 11.14
CA SER A 158 -31.45 -4.19 11.60
C SER A 158 -30.78 -3.08 10.80
N SER A 159 -31.46 -2.53 9.80
CA SER A 159 -30.95 -1.47 8.93
C SER A 159 -31.57 -0.12 9.30
N GLU A 160 -30.79 0.96 9.17
CA GLU A 160 -31.37 2.30 9.19
C GLU A 160 -32.33 2.46 8.00
N ASP A 161 -33.45 3.17 8.19
CA ASP A 161 -34.46 3.38 7.14
C ASP A 161 -33.88 3.88 5.82
N LEU A 162 -32.88 4.74 5.89
CA LEU A 162 -32.20 5.28 4.71
C LEU A 162 -31.30 4.24 4.00
N ASP A 163 -30.73 3.30 4.72
CA ASP A 163 -29.93 2.21 4.14
C ASP A 163 -30.83 1.22 3.42
N TYR A 164 -32.00 0.91 4.00
CA TYR A 164 -33.00 0.08 3.35
C TYR A 164 -33.51 0.71 2.07
N LEU A 165 -33.83 2.00 2.08
CA LEU A 165 -34.23 2.74 0.88
C LEU A 165 -33.14 2.73 -0.19
N TYR A 166 -31.88 2.82 0.18
CA TYR A 166 -30.76 2.71 -0.74
C TYR A 166 -30.71 1.34 -1.43
N ILE A 167 -30.84 0.26 -0.67
CA ILE A 167 -30.84 -1.11 -1.20
C ILE A 167 -32.06 -1.30 -2.14
N LYS A 168 -33.22 -0.82 -1.73
CA LYS A 168 -34.47 -0.97 -2.51
C LYS A 168 -34.46 -0.18 -3.83
N ASN A 169 -33.89 1.02 -3.83
CA ASN A 169 -33.94 1.95 -4.97
C ASN A 169 -32.74 1.84 -5.92
N TYR A 170 -31.72 1.04 -5.59
CA TYR A 170 -30.51 0.89 -6.44
C TYR A 170 -30.73 0.07 -7.71
N LYS A 171 -31.97 -0.21 -8.09
CA LYS A 171 -32.34 -0.91 -9.33
C LYS A 171 -32.53 0.02 -10.55
N LYS A 172 -31.85 1.17 -10.57
CA LYS A 172 -31.87 2.01 -11.77
C LYS A 172 -30.47 2.28 -12.28
#